data_3223899f1a738f7ca4d0ef9f3e88f009
#
_entry.id   3223899f1a738f7ca4d0ef9f3e88f009
#
_cell.length_a   1.000
_cell.length_b   1.000
_cell.length_c   1.000
_cell.angle_alpha   90.00
_cell.angle_beta   90.00
_cell.angle_gamma   90.00
#
_symmetry.space_group_name_H-M   'P 1'
#
loop_
_entity.id
_entity.type
_entity.pdbx_description
1 polymer ?
#
loop_
_entity_poly.entity_id
_entity_poly.type
_entity_poly.pdbx_seq_one_letter_code
_entity_poly.pdbx_strand_id
1 'polypeptide(L)'
;EYLNEMTTEQILIRILRNLKSSYKDSYSYNQSLKCNIMILAINPNSPEEIRDTGILEEKMQNYENAIEFLNKYLELVPNAEDVDFILKLIKKIRERKTNYQ
;
A
#
# COMPACT_ATOMS: atom_id res chain seq x y z
N GLU A 1 -18.28 -10.38 24.27
CA GLU A 1 -17.31 -11.06 23.70
C GLU A 1 -16.43 -10.30 22.75
N TYR A 2 -15.39 -10.97 22.36
CA TYR A 2 -14.42 -10.48 21.47
C TYR A 2 -14.97 -9.97 20.20
N LEU A 3 -15.92 -10.67 19.53
CA LEU A 3 -16.49 -10.23 18.30
C LEU A 3 -17.38 -8.99 18.47
N ASN A 4 -17.97 -8.84 19.63
CA ASN A 4 -18.81 -7.70 19.92
C ASN A 4 -18.04 -6.40 20.09
N GLU A 5 -16.72 -6.51 20.25
CA GLU A 5 -15.87 -5.34 20.43
C GLU A 5 -15.35 -4.78 19.12
N MET A 6 -15.53 -5.49 18.01
CA MET A 6 -15.10 -5.00 16.72
C MET A 6 -16.16 -4.10 16.09
N THR A 7 -15.71 -2.95 15.58
CA THR A 7 -16.61 -2.06 14.86
C THR A 7 -16.89 -2.63 13.48
N THR A 8 -17.95 -2.13 12.84
CA THR A 8 -18.26 -2.48 11.46
C THR A 8 -17.08 -2.15 10.54
N GLU A 9 -16.44 -1.00 10.78
CA GLU A 9 -15.29 -0.59 9.98
C GLU A 9 -14.12 -1.54 10.13
N GLN A 10 -13.85 -2.02 11.34
CA GLN A 10 -12.77 -2.97 11.57
C GLN A 10 -13.03 -4.29 10.86
N ILE A 11 -14.29 -4.77 10.92
CA ILE A 11 -14.67 -5.98 10.22
C ILE A 11 -14.50 -5.82 8.71
N LEU A 12 -14.94 -4.68 8.19
CA LEU A 12 -14.84 -4.40 6.76
C LEU A 12 -13.39 -4.34 6.29
N ILE A 13 -12.53 -3.68 7.06
CA ILE A 13 -11.09 -3.62 6.74
C ILE A 13 -10.50 -5.02 6.71
N ARG A 14 -10.88 -5.87 7.66
CA ARG A 14 -10.37 -7.24 7.71
C ARG A 14 -10.77 -8.02 6.46
N ILE A 15 -12.04 -7.88 6.04
CA ILE A 15 -12.54 -8.55 4.84
C ILE A 15 -11.78 -8.04 3.61
N LEU A 16 -11.59 -6.73 3.51
CA LEU A 16 -10.89 -6.13 2.38
C LEU A 16 -9.42 -6.55 2.33
N ARG A 17 -8.78 -6.69 3.49
CA ARG A 17 -7.39 -7.15 3.55
C ARG A 17 -7.26 -8.60 3.08
N ASN A 18 -8.20 -9.44 3.44
CA ASN A 18 -8.20 -10.82 2.97
C ASN A 18 -8.39 -10.89 1.46
N LEU A 19 -9.30 -10.08 0.94
CA LEU A 19 -9.59 -10.03 -0.48
C LEU A 19 -8.39 -9.49 -1.27
N LYS A 20 -7.78 -8.43 -0.75
CA LYS A 20 -6.60 -7.82 -1.34
C LYS A 20 -5.46 -8.84 -1.46
N SER A 21 -5.24 -9.62 -0.43
CA SER A 21 -4.20 -10.64 -0.41
C SER A 21 -4.46 -11.70 -1.50
N SER A 22 -5.70 -12.11 -1.65
CA SER A 22 -6.09 -13.08 -2.67
C SER A 22 -5.81 -12.55 -4.08
N TYR A 23 -6.16 -11.29 -4.35
CA TYR A 23 -5.89 -10.68 -5.64
C TYR A 23 -4.40 -10.53 -5.92
N LYS A 24 -3.62 -10.21 -4.88
CA LYS A 24 -2.17 -10.09 -5.00
C LYS A 24 -1.55 -11.41 -5.42
N ASP A 25 -2.01 -12.51 -4.82
CA ASP A 25 -1.50 -13.84 -5.12
C ASP A 25 -1.78 -14.25 -6.56
N SER A 26 -2.85 -13.74 -7.16
CA SER A 26 -3.18 -14.03 -8.55
C SER A 26 -2.68 -12.93 -9.50
N TYR A 27 -1.83 -12.03 -9.02
CA TYR A 27 -1.26 -10.93 -9.80
C TYR A 27 -2.33 -9.98 -10.35
N SER A 28 -3.46 -9.88 -9.67
CA SER A 28 -4.53 -8.95 -10.07
C SER A 28 -4.31 -7.61 -9.38
N TYR A 29 -3.32 -6.85 -9.87
CA TYR A 29 -2.87 -5.62 -9.21
C TYR A 29 -3.95 -4.54 -9.14
N ASN A 30 -4.75 -4.39 -10.19
CA ASN A 30 -5.82 -3.39 -10.20
C ASN A 30 -6.86 -3.66 -9.13
N GLN A 31 -7.26 -4.91 -8.95
CA GLN A 31 -8.23 -5.28 -7.93
C GLN A 31 -7.66 -5.10 -6.53
N SER A 32 -6.38 -5.46 -6.37
CA SER A 32 -5.69 -5.27 -5.09
C SER A 32 -5.64 -3.78 -4.73
N LEU A 33 -5.35 -2.93 -5.72
CA LEU A 33 -5.32 -1.49 -5.52
C LEU A 33 -6.69 -0.95 -5.13
N LYS A 34 -7.76 -1.45 -5.73
CA LYS A 34 -9.12 -1.04 -5.37
C LYS A 34 -9.43 -1.34 -3.91
N CYS A 35 -8.98 -2.51 -3.43
CA CYS A 35 -9.15 -2.87 -2.02
C CYS A 35 -8.41 -1.88 -1.12
N ASN A 36 -7.17 -1.51 -1.49
CA ASN A 36 -6.40 -0.53 -0.73
C ASN A 36 -7.12 0.82 -0.68
N ILE A 37 -7.67 1.25 -1.82
CA ILE A 37 -8.38 2.53 -1.89
C ILE A 37 -9.59 2.51 -0.95
N MET A 38 -10.33 1.40 -0.92
CA MET A 38 -11.48 1.27 -0.02
C MET A 38 -11.06 1.32 1.45
N ILE A 39 -9.97 0.62 1.80
CA ILE A 39 -9.47 0.64 3.17
C ILE A 39 -9.01 2.05 3.54
N LEU A 40 -8.32 2.73 2.64
CA LEU A 40 -7.86 4.09 2.90
C LEU A 40 -9.02 5.10 2.98
N ALA A 41 -10.15 4.80 2.35
CA ALA A 41 -11.34 5.62 2.53
C ALA A 41 -11.88 5.52 3.97
N ILE A 42 -11.72 4.35 4.59
CA ILE A 42 -12.14 4.11 5.97
C ILE A 42 -11.08 4.63 6.95
N ASN A 43 -9.81 4.35 6.67
CA ASN A 43 -8.68 4.73 7.51
C ASN A 43 -7.58 5.37 6.67
N PRO A 44 -7.64 6.69 6.46
CA PRO A 44 -6.72 7.38 5.52
C PRO A 44 -5.24 7.31 5.88
N ASN A 45 -4.92 7.02 7.13
CA ASN A 45 -3.53 6.98 7.59
C ASN A 45 -3.07 5.57 7.94
N SER A 46 -3.68 4.56 7.32
CA SER A 46 -3.25 3.18 7.51
C SER A 46 -1.90 2.97 6.82
N PRO A 47 -0.80 2.81 7.58
CA PRO A 47 0.53 2.71 6.97
C PRO A 47 0.66 1.52 6.03
N GLU A 48 0.09 0.39 6.41
CA GLU A 48 0.18 -0.83 5.61
C GLU A 48 -0.38 -0.62 4.20
N GLU A 49 -1.56 -0.02 4.08
CA GLU A 49 -2.19 0.20 2.79
C GLU A 49 -1.51 1.31 1.99
N ILE A 50 -0.97 2.31 2.67
CA ILE A 50 -0.20 3.36 1.99
C ILE A 50 1.06 2.77 1.37
N ARG A 51 1.81 1.95 2.12
CA ARG A 51 2.99 1.27 1.61
C ARG A 51 2.63 0.35 0.45
N ASP A 52 1.60 -0.47 0.64
CA ASP A 52 1.21 -1.45 -0.38
C ASP A 52 0.73 -0.77 -1.65
N THR A 53 0.05 0.37 -1.52
CA THR A 53 -0.36 1.16 -2.69
C THR A 53 0.88 1.64 -3.47
N GLY A 54 1.90 2.11 -2.75
CA GLY A 54 3.14 2.53 -3.40
C GLY A 54 3.79 1.39 -4.17
N ILE A 55 3.83 0.20 -3.58
CA ILE A 55 4.42 -0.97 -4.22
C ILE A 55 3.62 -1.39 -5.45
N LEU A 56 2.28 -1.37 -5.35
CA LEU A 56 1.41 -1.71 -6.48
C LEU A 56 1.55 -0.71 -7.62
N GLU A 57 1.64 0.58 -7.30
CA GLU A 57 1.81 1.60 -8.32
C GLU A 57 3.13 1.41 -9.06
N GLU A 58 4.17 0.99 -8.35
CA GLU A 58 5.46 0.70 -8.98
C GLU A 58 5.32 -0.47 -9.96
N LYS A 59 4.61 -1.52 -9.57
CA LYS A 59 4.40 -2.67 -10.44
C LYS A 59 3.60 -2.32 -11.70
N MET A 60 2.76 -1.30 -11.60
CA MET A 60 1.98 -0.81 -12.74
C MET A 60 2.68 0.33 -13.46
N GLN A 61 3.92 0.63 -13.08
CA GLN A 61 4.78 1.63 -13.71
C GLN A 61 4.27 3.07 -13.55
N ASN A 62 3.46 3.29 -12.53
CA ASN A 62 3.01 4.64 -12.15
C ASN A 62 4.00 5.22 -11.15
N TYR A 63 5.18 5.60 -11.63
CA TYR A 63 6.33 5.86 -10.78
C TYR A 63 6.17 7.08 -9.88
N GLU A 64 5.55 8.14 -10.37
CA GLU A 64 5.36 9.34 -9.54
C GLU A 64 4.43 9.05 -8.37
N ASN A 65 3.32 8.36 -8.64
CA ASN A 65 2.40 7.95 -7.58
C ASN A 65 3.07 7.01 -6.58
N ALA A 66 3.88 6.08 -7.09
CA ALA A 66 4.59 5.14 -6.24
C ALA A 66 5.49 5.87 -5.23
N ILE A 67 6.28 6.82 -5.74
CA ILE A 67 7.19 7.59 -4.87
C ILE A 67 6.42 8.39 -3.83
N GLU A 68 5.31 8.99 -4.23
CA GLU A 68 4.49 9.80 -3.33
C GLU A 68 3.96 8.96 -2.17
N PHE A 69 3.39 7.78 -2.47
CA PHE A 69 2.87 6.90 -1.43
C PHE A 69 3.98 6.34 -0.54
N LEU A 70 5.11 5.97 -1.12
CA LEU A 70 6.21 5.42 -0.33
C LEU A 70 6.82 6.47 0.59
N ASN A 71 6.94 7.70 0.13
CA ASN A 71 7.41 8.80 0.98
C ASN A 71 6.43 9.07 2.12
N LYS A 72 5.13 9.03 1.84
CA LYS A 72 4.12 9.21 2.88
C LYS A 72 4.22 8.12 3.93
N TYR A 73 4.47 6.88 3.50
CA TYR A 73 4.67 5.76 4.42
C TYR A 73 5.85 6.05 5.37
N LEU A 74 6.98 6.50 4.82
CA LEU A 74 8.16 6.78 5.63
C LEU A 74 7.92 7.92 6.63
N GLU A 75 7.09 8.89 6.25
CA GLU A 75 6.72 9.97 7.17
C GLU A 75 5.87 9.46 8.32
N LEU A 76 4.96 8.52 8.03
CA LEU A 76 4.07 7.99 9.05
C LEU A 76 4.77 7.05 10.02
N VAL A 77 5.70 6.24 9.53
CA VAL A 77 6.39 5.23 10.35
C VAL A 77 7.90 5.26 10.12
N PRO A 78 8.56 6.34 10.55
CA PRO A 78 10.01 6.51 10.26
C PRO A 78 10.90 5.46 10.86
N ASN A 79 10.41 4.69 11.83
CA ASN A 79 11.21 3.66 12.50
C ASN A 79 10.73 2.23 12.16
N ALA A 80 9.97 2.08 11.07
CA ALA A 80 9.49 0.76 10.66
C ALA A 80 10.66 -0.12 10.24
N GLU A 81 10.48 -1.43 10.40
CA GLU A 81 11.53 -2.39 10.10
C GLU A 81 11.91 -2.43 8.63
N ASP A 82 10.97 -2.06 7.75
CA ASP A 82 11.20 -2.12 6.31
C ASP A 82 11.63 -0.79 5.69
N VAL A 83 12.06 0.17 6.50
CA VAL A 83 12.47 1.49 6.00
C VAL A 83 13.58 1.37 4.95
N ASP A 84 14.60 0.54 5.21
CA ASP A 84 15.71 0.38 4.26
C ASP A 84 15.24 -0.19 2.95
N PHE A 85 14.35 -1.17 2.99
CA PHE A 85 13.76 -1.75 1.79
C PHE A 85 13.03 -0.68 0.98
N ILE A 86 12.22 0.14 1.66
CA ILE A 86 11.44 1.17 1.00
C ILE A 86 12.34 2.25 0.40
N LEU A 87 13.39 2.66 1.10
CA LEU A 87 14.34 3.64 0.57
C LEU A 87 15.04 3.12 -0.68
N LYS A 88 15.42 1.86 -0.68
CA LYS A 88 16.05 1.23 -1.85
C LYS A 88 15.07 1.16 -3.02
N LEU A 89 13.81 0.86 -2.74
CA LEU A 89 12.79 0.81 -3.77
C LEU A 89 12.57 2.19 -4.39
N ILE A 90 12.51 3.24 -3.58
CA ILE A 90 12.36 4.61 -4.07
C ILE A 90 13.53 4.96 -4.99
N LYS A 91 14.75 4.61 -4.59
CA LYS A 91 15.93 4.87 -5.41
C LYS A 91 15.84 4.17 -6.76
N LYS A 92 15.45 2.91 -6.76
CA LYS A 92 15.25 2.13 -7.99
C LYS A 92 14.22 2.76 -8.90
N ILE A 93 13.10 3.21 -8.32
CA ILE A 93 12.03 3.83 -9.08
C ILE A 93 12.53 5.12 -9.74
N ARG A 94 13.29 5.92 -9.01
CA ARG A 94 13.84 7.16 -9.55
C ARG A 94 14.79 6.90 -10.72
N GLU A 95 15.58 5.86 -10.62
CA GLU A 95 16.49 5.47 -11.71
C GLU A 95 15.72 5.04 -12.94
N ARG A 96 14.68 4.24 -12.76
CA ARG A 96 13.83 3.81 -13.88
C ARG A 96 13.14 4.98 -14.55
N LYS A 97 12.60 5.89 -13.75
CA LYS A 97 11.92 7.06 -14.23
C LYS A 97 12.86 7.91 -15.10
N THR A 98 14.09 8.09 -14.66
CA THR A 98 15.10 8.83 -15.40
C THR A 98 15.42 8.15 -16.72
N ASN A 99 15.53 6.82 -16.71
CA ASN A 99 15.87 6.06 -17.91
C ASN A 99 14.79 6.08 -18.97
N TYR A 100 13.54 6.34 -18.60
CA TYR A 100 12.43 6.38 -19.55
C TYR A 100 12.12 7.79 -20.06
N GLN A 101 12.87 8.76 -19.59
CA GLN A 101 12.77 10.13 -20.06
C GLN A 101 13.97 10.47 -20.93
#